data_496f3287cbe8434fc3fb244a072a5d66
#
_entry.id   496f3287cbe8434fc3fb244a072a5d66
#
_cell.length_a   1.000
_cell.length_b   1.000
_cell.length_c   1.000
_cell.angle_alpha   90.00
_cell.angle_beta   90.00
_cell.angle_gamma   90.00
#
_symmetry.space_group_name_H-M   'P 1'
#
loop_
_entity.id
_entity.type
_entity.pdbx_description
1 polymer ?
#
loop_
_entity_poly.entity_id
_entity_poly.type
_entity_poly.pdbx_seq_one_letter_code
_entity_poly.pdbx_strand_id
1 'polypeptide(L)' 'RGQHTISVEGISRKHAVFEKRSDGVYLMDLHSTNGTKVNGEFLEDDEQRRLMAEDIIEFASVRFMYCQ' A
#
# COMPACT_ATOMS: atom_id res chain seq x y z
N ARG A 1 -11.53 16.11 -4.33
CA ARG A 1 -11.83 15.66 -4.55
C ARG A 1 -11.10 14.78 -5.10
N GLY A 2 -10.82 14.01 -5.55
CA GLY A 2 -10.04 13.05 -6.19
C GLY A 2 -9.25 12.18 -5.28
N GLN A 3 -9.57 12.17 -4.04
CA GLN A 3 -8.81 11.40 -3.10
C GLN A 3 -9.64 10.22 -2.63
N HIS A 4 -9.13 9.02 -2.86
CA HIS A 4 -9.77 7.81 -2.40
C HIS A 4 -8.85 7.11 -1.43
N THR A 5 -9.39 6.70 -0.31
CA THR A 5 -8.63 5.96 0.68
C THR A 5 -9.24 4.58 0.82
N ILE A 6 -8.44 3.57 0.59
CA ILE A 6 -8.87 2.19 0.73
C ILE A 6 -8.08 1.59 1.86
N SER A 7 -8.77 1.12 2.88
CA SER A 7 -8.12 0.49 4.01
C SER A 7 -8.07 -1.01 3.78
N VAL A 8 -6.91 -1.57 3.96
CA VAL A 8 -6.73 -3.01 3.88
C VAL A 8 -6.61 -3.51 5.31
N GLU A 9 -7.50 -4.39 5.68
CA GLU A 9 -7.48 -4.92 7.02
C GLU A 9 -6.91 -6.31 7.02
N GLY A 10 -6.06 -6.55 7.95
CA GLY A 10 -5.49 -7.85 8.11
C GLY A 10 -5.72 -8.31 9.51
N ILE A 11 -4.75 -8.98 10.05
CA ILE A 11 -4.85 -9.52 11.37
C ILE A 11 -5.11 -8.42 12.38
N SER A 12 -4.43 -7.28 12.23
CA SER A 12 -4.66 -6.20 13.16
C SER A 12 -5.33 -5.10 12.46
N ARG A 13 -6.43 -4.88 12.42
CA ARG A 13 -7.13 -3.74 11.94
C ARG A 13 -6.64 -3.24 10.63
N LYS A 14 -6.30 -2.02 10.51
CA LYS A 14 -5.87 -1.43 9.27
C LYS A 14 -4.42 -1.77 9.03
N HIS A 15 -4.10 -2.21 7.85
CA HIS A 15 -2.75 -2.59 7.48
C HIS A 15 -2.10 -1.49 6.64
N ALA A 16 -2.82 -0.97 5.68
CA ALA A 16 -2.25 0.01 4.76
C ALA A 16 -3.35 0.86 4.16
N VAL A 17 -2.95 1.94 3.53
CA VAL A 17 -3.85 2.88 2.89
C VAL A 17 -3.37 3.16 1.49
N PHE A 18 -4.29 3.13 0.52
CA PHE A 18 -4.03 3.61 -0.83
C PHE A 18 -4.64 4.98 -0.96
N GLU A 19 -3.86 5.91 -1.48
CA GLU A 19 -4.35 7.28 -1.65
C GLU A 19 -4.20 7.67 -3.10
N LYS A 20 -5.27 8.07 -3.74
CA LYS A 20 -5.21 8.53 -5.11
C LYS A 20 -4.96 10.02 -5.13
N ARG A 21 -3.93 10.44 -5.84
CA ARG A 21 -3.57 11.83 -6.00
C ARG A 21 -3.57 12.17 -7.48
N SER A 22 -3.38 13.45 -7.79
CA SER A 22 -3.41 13.88 -9.18
C SER A 22 -2.29 13.25 -10.01
N ASP A 23 -1.18 12.91 -9.40
CA ASP A 23 -0.04 12.35 -10.13
C ASP A 23 0.12 10.85 -9.94
N GLY A 24 -0.86 10.19 -9.34
CA GLY A 24 -0.78 8.73 -9.22
C GLY A 24 -1.43 8.22 -7.95
N VAL A 25 -1.17 6.98 -7.66
CA VAL A 25 -1.67 6.32 -6.47
C VAL A 25 -0.50 6.04 -5.54
N TYR A 26 -0.69 6.34 -4.28
CA TYR A 26 0.35 6.18 -3.27
C TYR A 26 -0.08 5.15 -2.25
N LEU A 27 0.88 4.41 -1.75
CA LEU A 27 0.65 3.38 -0.74
C LEU A 27 1.44 3.72 0.50
N MET A 28 0.80 3.60 1.66
CA MET A 28 1.46 3.85 2.93
C MET A 28 1.08 2.75 3.89
N ASP A 29 2.07 2.20 4.59
CA ASP A 29 1.83 1.22 5.63
C ASP A 29 1.43 1.93 6.92
N LEU A 30 0.46 1.36 7.63
CA LEU A 30 -0.03 1.96 8.87
C LEU A 30 0.57 1.25 10.08
N HIS A 31 1.88 1.18 10.12
CA HIS A 31 2.60 0.56 11.24
C HIS A 31 2.09 -0.86 11.50
N SER A 32 1.90 -1.60 10.43
CA SER A 32 1.38 -2.96 10.55
C SER A 32 2.44 -3.86 11.17
N THR A 33 1.99 -4.93 11.79
CA THR A 33 2.88 -5.87 12.44
C THR A 33 3.80 -6.55 11.44
N ASN A 34 3.27 -6.95 10.30
CA ASN A 34 4.04 -7.70 9.32
C ASN A 34 4.64 -6.85 8.21
N GLY A 35 4.26 -5.58 8.16
CA GLY A 35 4.77 -4.68 7.16
C GLY A 35 4.08 -4.81 5.82
N THR A 36 4.40 -3.90 4.93
CA THR A 36 3.91 -3.88 3.57
C THR A 36 5.10 -3.86 2.66
N LYS A 37 5.10 -4.69 1.63
CA LYS A 37 6.19 -4.74 0.66
C LYS A 37 5.70 -4.28 -0.69
N VAL A 38 6.58 -3.60 -1.41
CA VAL A 38 6.37 -3.29 -2.81
C VAL A 38 7.56 -3.84 -3.56
N ASN A 39 7.32 -4.77 -4.45
CA ASN A 39 8.38 -5.44 -5.22
C ASN A 39 9.46 -6.02 -4.32
N GLY A 40 9.05 -6.59 -3.19
CA GLY A 40 9.97 -7.23 -2.28
C GLY A 40 10.65 -6.32 -1.28
N GLU A 41 10.36 -5.02 -1.34
CA GLU A 41 10.95 -4.07 -0.41
C GLU A 41 9.93 -3.62 0.61
N PHE A 42 10.27 -3.67 1.88
CA PHE A 42 9.38 -3.17 2.92
C PHE A 42 9.30 -1.65 2.84
N LEU A 43 8.10 -1.14 3.00
CA LEU A 43 7.92 0.29 3.17
C LEU A 43 8.37 0.69 4.57
N GLU A 44 8.97 1.87 4.67
CA GLU A 44 9.34 2.39 5.96
C GLU A 44 8.14 3.06 6.60
N ASP A 45 8.24 3.33 7.89
CA ASP A 45 7.16 4.00 8.60
C ASP A 45 6.88 5.34 7.97
N ASP A 46 5.62 5.60 7.71
CA ASP A 46 5.17 6.86 7.12
C ASP A 46 5.67 7.11 5.71
N GLU A 47 6.28 6.13 5.08
CA GLU A 47 6.67 6.27 3.69
C GLU A 47 5.43 6.26 2.81
N GLN A 48 5.38 7.17 1.84
CA GLN A 48 4.30 7.22 0.86
C GLN A 48 4.90 6.83 -0.48
N ARG A 49 4.70 5.59 -0.86
CA ARG A 49 5.31 5.04 -2.08
C ARG A 49 4.36 5.21 -3.25
N ARG A 50 4.81 5.89 -4.30
CA ARG A 50 4.02 5.99 -5.51
C ARG A 50 4.07 4.66 -6.24
N LEU A 51 2.90 4.16 -6.60
CA LEU A 51 2.81 2.87 -7.27
C LEU A 51 2.91 3.02 -8.77
N MET A 52 3.59 2.09 -9.39
CA MET A 52 3.73 2.03 -10.83
C MET A 52 3.01 0.79 -11.33
N ALA A 53 2.69 0.80 -12.63
CA ALA A 53 2.01 -0.34 -13.22
C ALA A 53 2.81 -1.62 -12.96
N GLU A 54 2.10 -2.68 -12.59
CA GLU A 54 2.66 -4.00 -12.38
C GLU A 54 3.53 -4.12 -11.13
N ASP A 55 3.49 -3.13 -10.24
CA ASP A 55 4.14 -3.30 -8.95
C ASP A 55 3.46 -4.42 -8.18
N ILE A 56 4.25 -5.23 -7.51
CA ILE A 56 3.75 -6.33 -6.69
C ILE A 56 3.69 -5.84 -5.25
N ILE A 57 2.51 -5.89 -4.68
CA ILE A 57 2.27 -5.40 -3.33
C ILE A 57 1.92 -6.58 -2.45
N GLU A 58 2.57 -6.68 -1.31
CA GLU A 58 2.34 -7.77 -0.38
C GLU A 58 1.96 -7.24 0.99
N PHE A 59 0.87 -7.75 1.52
CA PHE A 59 0.39 -7.45 2.86
C PHE A 59 0.33 -8.77 3.61
N ALA A 60 1.11 -8.93 4.66
CA ALA A 60 1.10 -10.17 5.41
C ALA A 60 1.26 -11.35 4.46
N SER A 61 0.25 -12.18 4.28
CA SER A 61 0.33 -13.32 3.39
C SER A 61 -0.40 -13.10 2.07
N VAL A 62 -0.86 -11.89 1.80
CA VAL A 62 -1.63 -11.62 0.61
C VAL A 62 -0.79 -10.83 -0.38
N ARG A 63 -0.86 -11.20 -1.63
CA ARG A 63 -0.08 -10.55 -2.68
C ARG A 63 -1.00 -10.02 -3.77
N PHE A 64 -0.75 -8.81 -4.21
CA PHE A 64 -1.50 -8.18 -5.28
C PHE A 64 -0.55 -7.63 -6.32
N MET A 65 -1.04 -7.50 -7.55
CA MET A 65 -0.32 -6.74 -8.57
C MET A 65 -1.10 -5.46 -8.83
N TYR A 66 -0.41 -4.33 -8.80
CA TYR A 66 -1.05 -3.05 -9.09
C TYR A 66 -1.18 -2.90 -10.60
N CYS A 67 -2.39 -2.69 -11.06
CA CYS A 67 -2.65 -2.49 -12.48
C CYS A 67 -3.19 -1.09 -12.69
N GLN A 68 -2.65 -0.45 -13.66
CA GLN A 68 -3.07 0.89 -13.99
C GLN A 68 -4.09 0.90 -15.09
#